data_35228173ec233a82e47405c5b6ac8069
#
_entry.id   35228173ec233a82e47405c5b6ac8069
#
_cell.length_a   1.000
_cell.length_b   1.000
_cell.length_c   1.000
_cell.angle_alpha   90.00
_cell.angle_beta   90.00
_cell.angle_gamma   90.00
#
_symmetry.space_group_name_H-M   'P 1'
#
loop_
_entity.id
_entity.type
_entity.pdbx_description
1 polymer ?
#
loop_
_entity_poly.entity_id
_entity_poly.type
_entity_poly.pdbx_seq_one_letter_code
_entity_poly.pdbx_strand_id
1 'polypeptide(L)'
;MDTRTAHTTPNMTGFQVNHRTMRADTRRLAELLARVATGQVAYDRRRAVALRTYLRLLCDGIHHHHRMEDEVLWPVLERSAGAEVDLRDLTEDHVALDPVLDEIRAAAHDLVRAFAAADLPATRQVATRLADVLARLRDLLDEHIEEEERLIFPVIRRYVGVADWNTVETAVRKGGALRFELPRMERYARPEELAELKAVAGPALRIMLAVLRPGFRRREATVFVG
;
A
#
# COMPACT_ATOMS: atom_id res chain seq x y z
N MET A 1 9.93 22.24 31.68
CA MET A 1 9.30 21.05 32.29
C MET A 1 8.43 20.44 31.20
N ASP A 2 9.03 19.56 30.43
CA ASP A 2 8.42 19.00 29.20
C ASP A 2 7.74 17.67 29.57
N THR A 3 6.44 17.74 29.83
CA THR A 3 5.61 16.56 30.12
C THR A 3 5.31 15.87 28.80
N ARG A 4 6.26 15.09 28.28
CA ARG A 4 5.95 14.05 27.33
C ARG A 4 5.05 13.05 28.06
N THR A 5 3.74 13.13 27.82
CA THR A 5 2.80 12.06 28.17
C THR A 5 3.31 10.79 27.50
N ALA A 6 3.88 9.89 28.29
CA ALA A 6 4.25 8.57 27.80
C ALA A 6 2.94 7.89 27.35
N HIS A 7 2.77 7.71 26.06
CA HIS A 7 1.68 6.89 25.55
C HIS A 7 1.84 5.49 26.10
N THR A 8 0.87 5.01 26.84
CA THR A 8 0.87 3.66 27.42
C THR A 8 0.43 2.61 26.39
N THR A 9 -0.10 3.04 25.25
CA THR A 9 -0.59 2.19 24.17
C THR A 9 0.19 2.45 22.86
N PRO A 10 0.40 1.43 22.02
CA PRO A 10 1.02 1.57 20.70
C PRO A 10 0.34 2.62 19.82
N ASN A 11 1.14 3.40 19.13
CA ASN A 11 0.63 4.33 18.12
C ASN A 11 0.54 3.61 16.77
N MET A 12 -0.67 3.28 16.34
CA MET A 12 -0.94 2.56 15.09
C MET A 12 -1.26 3.47 13.90
N THR A 13 -1.11 4.80 14.04
CA THR A 13 -1.48 5.77 12.98
C THR A 13 -0.79 5.48 11.67
N GLY A 14 0.51 5.13 11.69
CA GLY A 14 1.26 4.76 10.49
C GLY A 14 0.69 3.52 9.79
N PHE A 15 0.31 2.52 10.56
CA PHE A 15 -0.29 1.28 10.07
C PHE A 15 -1.65 1.54 9.40
N GLN A 16 -2.55 2.25 10.07
CA GLN A 16 -3.87 2.63 9.54
C GLN A 16 -3.78 3.47 8.26
N VAL A 17 -2.83 4.41 8.21
CA VAL A 17 -2.60 5.22 7.01
C VAL A 17 -2.09 4.37 5.85
N ASN A 18 -1.25 3.37 6.12
CA ASN A 18 -0.76 2.45 5.09
C ASN A 18 -1.91 1.61 4.49
N HIS A 19 -2.76 1.01 5.31
CA HIS A 19 -3.97 0.28 4.90
C HIS A 19 -4.87 1.14 4.01
N ARG A 20 -5.23 2.33 4.48
CA ARG A 20 -6.02 3.28 3.69
C ARG A 20 -5.36 3.63 2.36
N THR A 21 -4.05 3.77 2.36
CA THR A 21 -3.27 4.08 1.15
C THR A 21 -3.33 2.94 0.13
N MET A 22 -3.18 1.70 0.56
CA MET A 22 -3.29 0.53 -0.32
C MET A 22 -4.69 0.42 -0.93
N ARG A 23 -5.74 0.50 -0.11
CA ARG A 23 -7.13 0.46 -0.56
C ARG A 23 -7.46 1.58 -1.55
N ALA A 24 -7.08 2.81 -1.23
CA ALA A 24 -7.39 3.99 -2.05
C ALA A 24 -6.66 3.97 -3.41
N ASP A 25 -5.38 3.60 -3.41
CA ASP A 25 -4.59 3.53 -4.65
C ASP A 25 -5.07 2.41 -5.57
N THR A 26 -5.36 1.23 -5.02
CA THR A 26 -5.86 0.09 -5.81
C THR A 26 -7.20 0.42 -6.45
N ARG A 27 -8.13 1.05 -5.72
CA ARG A 27 -9.41 1.52 -6.25
C ARG A 27 -9.22 2.53 -7.38
N ARG A 28 -8.38 3.54 -7.17
CA ARG A 28 -8.09 4.58 -8.17
C ARG A 28 -7.45 4.02 -9.44
N LEU A 29 -6.60 3.01 -9.31
CA LEU A 29 -5.98 2.34 -10.45
C LEU A 29 -6.99 1.47 -11.22
N ALA A 30 -7.85 0.72 -10.54
CA ALA A 30 -8.91 -0.05 -11.18
C ALA A 30 -9.84 0.86 -12.00
N GLU A 31 -10.28 1.99 -11.43
CA GLU A 31 -11.09 3.00 -12.10
C GLU A 31 -10.39 3.61 -13.34
N LEU A 32 -9.10 3.94 -13.19
CA LEU A 32 -8.30 4.46 -14.30
C LEU A 32 -8.24 3.46 -15.46
N LEU A 33 -7.93 2.19 -15.16
CA LEU A 33 -7.77 1.17 -16.20
C LEU A 33 -9.09 0.82 -16.88
N ALA A 34 -10.21 0.82 -16.16
CA ALA A 34 -11.53 0.68 -16.75
C ALA A 34 -11.82 1.80 -17.77
N ARG A 35 -11.45 3.04 -17.47
CA ARG A 35 -11.58 4.19 -18.37
C ARG A 35 -10.63 4.13 -19.56
N VAL A 36 -9.42 3.60 -19.38
CA VAL A 36 -8.46 3.36 -20.49
C VAL A 36 -8.99 2.27 -21.42
N ALA A 37 -9.49 1.17 -20.87
CA ALA A 37 -10.05 0.05 -21.63
C ALA A 37 -11.23 0.47 -22.52
N THR A 38 -12.09 1.36 -22.01
CA THR A 38 -13.24 1.90 -22.76
C THR A 38 -12.89 3.07 -23.68
N GLY A 39 -11.63 3.54 -23.68
CA GLY A 39 -11.19 4.68 -24.48
C GLY A 39 -11.65 6.05 -23.97
N GLN A 40 -12.21 6.12 -22.75
CA GLN A 40 -12.60 7.37 -22.10
C GLN A 40 -11.39 8.22 -21.66
N VAL A 41 -10.24 7.58 -21.48
CA VAL A 41 -8.97 8.24 -21.16
C VAL A 41 -7.95 7.87 -22.22
N ALA A 42 -7.38 8.89 -22.87
CA ALA A 42 -6.29 8.70 -23.81
C ALA A 42 -5.02 8.27 -23.05
N TYR A 43 -4.46 7.15 -23.46
CA TYR A 43 -3.25 6.59 -22.88
C TYR A 43 -2.24 6.31 -23.99
N ASP A 44 -0.98 6.55 -23.72
CA ASP A 44 0.12 6.33 -24.63
C ASP A 44 1.19 5.42 -24.04
N ARG A 45 2.19 5.06 -24.84
CA ARG A 45 3.31 4.22 -24.39
C ARG A 45 4.06 4.82 -23.20
N ARG A 46 4.26 6.13 -23.14
CA ARG A 46 4.97 6.79 -22.04
C ARG A 46 4.22 6.61 -20.72
N ARG A 47 2.90 6.80 -20.78
CA ARG A 47 2.01 6.59 -19.61
C ARG A 47 1.95 5.13 -19.19
N ALA A 48 1.89 4.20 -20.16
CA ALA A 48 1.92 2.77 -19.88
C ALA A 48 3.22 2.35 -19.18
N VAL A 49 4.37 2.90 -19.55
CA VAL A 49 5.66 2.66 -18.87
C VAL A 49 5.65 3.23 -17.45
N ALA A 50 5.10 4.44 -17.27
CA ALA A 50 4.97 5.04 -15.94
C ALA A 50 4.00 4.24 -15.04
N LEU A 51 2.87 3.79 -15.59
CA LEU A 51 1.90 2.93 -14.91
C LEU A 51 2.52 1.60 -14.49
N ARG A 52 3.23 0.91 -15.40
CA ARG A 52 3.94 -0.34 -15.06
C ARG A 52 4.88 -0.14 -13.87
N THR A 53 5.61 0.97 -13.84
CA THR A 53 6.51 1.27 -12.73
C THR A 53 5.72 1.54 -11.44
N TYR A 54 4.59 2.23 -11.53
CA TYR A 54 3.72 2.50 -10.39
C TYR A 54 3.13 1.21 -9.83
N LEU A 55 2.57 0.36 -10.69
CA LEU A 55 1.97 -0.93 -10.31
C LEU A 55 3.01 -1.87 -9.69
N ARG A 56 4.23 -1.94 -10.25
CA ARG A 56 5.30 -2.72 -9.65
C ARG A 56 5.59 -2.26 -8.21
N LEU A 57 5.74 -0.94 -8.00
CA LEU A 57 6.00 -0.38 -6.67
C LEU A 57 4.83 -0.60 -5.71
N LEU A 58 3.59 -0.54 -6.19
CA LEU A 58 2.40 -0.87 -5.40
C LEU A 58 2.42 -2.34 -4.96
N CYS A 59 2.60 -3.27 -5.92
CA CYS A 59 2.67 -4.70 -5.63
C CYS A 59 3.83 -5.06 -4.70
N ASP A 60 5.00 -4.45 -4.90
CA ASP A 60 6.16 -4.63 -4.02
C ASP A 60 5.88 -4.10 -2.60
N GLY A 61 5.14 -3.00 -2.50
CA GLY A 61 4.72 -2.41 -1.22
C GLY A 61 3.71 -3.27 -0.45
N ILE A 62 2.71 -3.82 -1.15
CA ILE A 62 1.72 -4.74 -0.56
C ILE A 62 2.42 -6.01 -0.07
N HIS A 63 3.22 -6.64 -0.92
CA HIS A 63 3.97 -7.85 -0.55
C HIS A 63 4.93 -7.60 0.63
N HIS A 64 5.62 -6.44 0.66
CA HIS A 64 6.49 -6.07 1.78
C HIS A 64 5.69 -5.90 3.09
N HIS A 65 4.51 -5.29 3.03
CA HIS A 65 3.62 -5.09 4.17
C HIS A 65 3.21 -6.44 4.79
N HIS A 66 2.61 -7.33 4.00
CA HIS A 66 2.21 -8.66 4.47
C HIS A 66 3.39 -9.48 4.99
N ARG A 67 4.54 -9.44 4.32
CA ARG A 67 5.73 -10.11 4.81
C ARG A 67 6.19 -9.58 6.18
N MET A 68 6.07 -8.28 6.43
CA MET A 68 6.42 -7.71 7.74
C MET A 68 5.42 -8.09 8.82
N GLU A 69 4.18 -8.31 8.47
CA GLU A 69 3.18 -8.88 9.37
C GLU A 69 3.54 -10.32 9.71
N ASP A 70 3.72 -11.19 8.73
CA ASP A 70 4.05 -12.59 8.93
C ASP A 70 5.37 -12.79 9.70
N GLU A 71 6.43 -12.06 9.33
CA GLU A 71 7.77 -12.27 9.89
C GLU A 71 8.01 -11.52 11.21
N VAL A 72 7.28 -10.44 11.48
CA VAL A 72 7.58 -9.56 12.63
C VAL A 72 6.37 -9.32 13.53
N LEU A 73 5.22 -8.92 12.97
CA LEU A 73 4.05 -8.56 13.77
C LEU A 73 3.38 -9.81 14.37
N TRP A 74 3.13 -10.86 13.57
CA TRP A 74 2.51 -12.09 14.04
C TRP A 74 3.30 -12.72 15.21
N PRO A 75 4.63 -12.90 15.15
CA PRO A 75 5.40 -13.36 16.29
C PRO A 75 5.31 -12.47 17.55
N VAL A 76 5.12 -11.15 17.38
CA VAL A 76 4.89 -10.25 18.52
C VAL A 76 3.51 -10.49 19.12
N LEU A 77 2.46 -10.61 18.29
CA LEU A 77 1.09 -10.87 18.75
C LEU A 77 0.98 -12.22 19.46
N GLU A 78 1.54 -13.27 18.90
CA GLU A 78 1.54 -14.62 19.50
C GLU A 78 2.23 -14.65 20.86
N ARG A 79 3.38 -13.98 21.00
CA ARG A 79 4.07 -13.89 22.29
C ARG A 79 3.30 -13.06 23.31
N SER A 80 2.60 -12.02 22.87
CA SER A 80 1.95 -11.06 23.77
C SER A 80 0.53 -11.48 24.16
N ALA A 81 -0.21 -12.12 23.26
CA ALA A 81 -1.61 -12.46 23.45
C ALA A 81 -1.88 -13.99 23.50
N GLY A 82 -0.96 -14.81 23.03
CA GLY A 82 -1.11 -16.28 23.04
C GLY A 82 -2.40 -16.74 22.35
N ALA A 83 -3.22 -17.50 23.07
CA ALA A 83 -4.46 -18.07 22.55
C ALA A 83 -5.59 -17.04 22.29
N GLU A 84 -5.39 -15.77 22.62
CA GLU A 84 -6.37 -14.70 22.39
C GLU A 84 -6.39 -14.21 20.93
N VAL A 85 -5.49 -14.69 20.06
CA VAL A 85 -5.41 -14.34 18.65
C VAL A 85 -5.21 -15.58 17.79
N ASP A 86 -5.96 -15.69 16.70
CA ASP A 86 -5.76 -16.68 15.64
C ASP A 86 -5.47 -15.92 14.33
N LEU A 87 -4.29 -16.16 13.78
CA LEU A 87 -3.77 -15.44 12.61
C LEU A 87 -3.74 -16.29 11.34
N ARG A 88 -4.27 -17.53 11.39
CA ARG A 88 -4.17 -18.49 10.28
C ARG A 88 -4.87 -17.98 9.04
N ASP A 89 -6.11 -17.51 9.18
CA ASP A 89 -6.91 -17.04 8.05
C ASP A 89 -6.25 -15.81 7.40
N LEU A 90 -5.73 -14.86 8.20
CA LEU A 90 -4.99 -13.71 7.69
C LEU A 90 -3.71 -14.11 6.92
N THR A 91 -2.98 -15.10 7.42
CA THR A 91 -1.80 -15.63 6.73
C THR A 91 -2.17 -16.35 5.43
N GLU A 92 -3.27 -17.08 5.40
CA GLU A 92 -3.79 -17.70 4.16
C GLU A 92 -4.20 -16.65 3.12
N ASP A 93 -4.79 -15.54 3.53
CA ASP A 93 -5.10 -14.40 2.66
C ASP A 93 -3.86 -13.81 2.01
N HIS A 94 -2.75 -13.65 2.76
CA HIS A 94 -1.48 -13.18 2.19
C HIS A 94 -0.99 -14.09 1.05
N VAL A 95 -1.05 -15.41 1.25
CA VAL A 95 -0.70 -16.39 0.22
C VAL A 95 -1.64 -16.30 -0.99
N ALA A 96 -2.93 -16.05 -0.77
CA ALA A 96 -3.91 -15.92 -1.85
C ALA A 96 -3.74 -14.63 -2.68
N LEU A 97 -3.17 -13.58 -2.08
CA LEU A 97 -2.91 -12.31 -2.77
C LEU A 97 -1.71 -12.37 -3.72
N ASP A 98 -0.69 -13.15 -3.44
CA ASP A 98 0.55 -13.22 -4.24
C ASP A 98 0.33 -13.51 -5.73
N PRO A 99 -0.49 -14.49 -6.15
CA PRO A 99 -0.77 -14.73 -7.56
C PRO A 99 -1.46 -13.55 -8.25
N VAL A 100 -2.29 -12.79 -7.53
CA VAL A 100 -2.97 -11.60 -8.05
C VAL A 100 -1.98 -10.47 -8.30
N LEU A 101 -1.02 -10.27 -7.40
CA LEU A 101 0.05 -9.29 -7.57
C LEU A 101 0.94 -9.63 -8.77
N ASP A 102 1.25 -10.91 -8.99
CA ASP A 102 2.03 -11.36 -10.14
C ASP A 102 1.26 -11.20 -11.46
N GLU A 103 -0.03 -11.47 -11.46
CA GLU A 103 -0.88 -11.24 -12.64
C GLU A 103 -0.93 -9.75 -13.02
N ILE A 104 -0.99 -8.83 -12.04
CA ILE A 104 -0.92 -7.38 -12.27
C ILE A 104 0.42 -7.00 -12.89
N ARG A 105 1.55 -7.53 -12.37
CA ARG A 105 2.89 -7.27 -12.91
C ARG A 105 3.00 -7.72 -14.38
N ALA A 106 2.49 -8.92 -14.68
CA ALA A 106 2.49 -9.48 -16.03
C ALA A 106 1.60 -8.66 -16.99
N ALA A 107 0.36 -8.36 -16.61
CA ALA A 107 -0.55 -7.59 -17.43
C ALA A 107 -0.05 -6.14 -17.68
N ALA A 108 0.60 -5.51 -16.68
CA ALA A 108 1.22 -4.20 -16.85
C ALA A 108 2.40 -4.23 -17.85
N HIS A 109 3.17 -5.33 -17.89
CA HIS A 109 4.20 -5.54 -18.90
C HIS A 109 3.60 -5.70 -20.30
N ASP A 110 2.56 -6.52 -20.44
CA ASP A 110 1.87 -6.75 -21.70
C ASP A 110 1.25 -5.47 -22.25
N LEU A 111 0.70 -4.61 -21.40
CA LEU A 111 0.16 -3.32 -21.80
C LEU A 111 1.22 -2.42 -22.47
N VAL A 112 2.43 -2.37 -21.90
CA VAL A 112 3.54 -1.63 -22.50
C VAL A 112 3.93 -2.20 -23.87
N ARG A 113 3.90 -3.52 -24.02
CA ARG A 113 4.19 -4.20 -25.29
C ARG A 113 3.13 -3.90 -26.36
N ALA A 114 1.85 -3.96 -25.99
CA ALA A 114 0.74 -3.67 -26.89
C ALA A 114 0.81 -2.22 -27.41
N PHE A 115 1.11 -1.25 -26.55
CA PHE A 115 1.36 0.13 -26.97
C PHE A 115 2.59 0.28 -27.87
N ALA A 116 3.65 -0.50 -27.62
CA ALA A 116 4.86 -0.47 -28.46
C ALA A 116 4.62 -1.03 -29.85
N ALA A 117 3.74 -2.01 -29.98
CA ALA A 117 3.33 -2.61 -31.26
C ALA A 117 2.26 -1.77 -32.00
N ALA A 118 1.75 -0.70 -31.40
CA ALA A 118 0.63 0.10 -31.90
C ALA A 118 -0.63 -0.73 -32.23
N ASP A 119 -0.81 -1.85 -31.50
CA ASP A 119 -1.95 -2.76 -31.64
C ASP A 119 -3.09 -2.29 -30.73
N LEU A 120 -4.03 -1.55 -31.29
CA LEU A 120 -5.18 -1.01 -30.53
C LEU A 120 -6.12 -2.09 -29.98
N PRO A 121 -6.50 -3.16 -30.73
CA PRO A 121 -7.27 -4.27 -30.18
C PRO A 121 -6.58 -4.94 -28.99
N ALA A 122 -5.31 -5.32 -29.14
CA ALA A 122 -4.54 -5.92 -28.06
C ALA A 122 -4.39 -4.97 -26.85
N THR A 123 -4.18 -3.68 -27.10
CA THR A 123 -4.09 -2.66 -26.04
C THR A 123 -5.38 -2.61 -25.21
N ARG A 124 -6.55 -2.60 -25.86
CA ARG A 124 -7.84 -2.60 -25.16
C ARG A 124 -8.06 -3.89 -24.37
N GLN A 125 -7.78 -5.03 -24.98
CA GLN A 125 -7.91 -6.32 -24.32
C GLN A 125 -7.05 -6.42 -23.06
N VAL A 126 -5.78 -6.02 -23.14
CA VAL A 126 -4.88 -6.03 -21.98
C VAL A 126 -5.29 -5.00 -20.92
N ALA A 127 -5.76 -3.82 -21.34
CA ALA A 127 -6.26 -2.82 -20.40
C ALA A 127 -7.51 -3.30 -19.65
N THR A 128 -8.44 -4.01 -20.33
CA THR A 128 -9.59 -4.64 -19.70
C THR A 128 -9.14 -5.68 -18.67
N ARG A 129 -8.29 -6.62 -19.08
CA ARG A 129 -7.74 -7.64 -18.17
C ARG A 129 -7.08 -7.00 -16.94
N LEU A 130 -6.26 -5.98 -17.12
CA LEU A 130 -5.60 -5.29 -16.02
C LEU A 130 -6.59 -4.56 -15.11
N ALA A 131 -7.67 -3.98 -15.66
CA ALA A 131 -8.75 -3.40 -14.87
C ALA A 131 -9.46 -4.44 -14.01
N ASP A 132 -9.76 -5.61 -14.57
CA ASP A 132 -10.45 -6.71 -13.88
C ASP A 132 -9.59 -7.27 -12.74
N VAL A 133 -8.30 -7.48 -12.97
CA VAL A 133 -7.37 -7.96 -11.94
C VAL A 133 -7.19 -6.95 -10.82
N LEU A 134 -7.11 -5.64 -11.15
CA LEU A 134 -7.05 -4.58 -10.13
C LEU A 134 -8.36 -4.45 -9.35
N ALA A 135 -9.50 -4.68 -9.98
CA ALA A 135 -10.79 -4.73 -9.27
C ALA A 135 -10.82 -5.91 -8.28
N ARG A 136 -10.35 -7.08 -8.72
CA ARG A 136 -10.21 -8.25 -7.83
C ARG A 136 -9.24 -7.98 -6.67
N LEU A 137 -8.08 -7.37 -6.92
CA LEU A 137 -7.15 -6.98 -5.86
C LEU A 137 -7.79 -5.99 -4.87
N ARG A 138 -8.56 -5.01 -5.37
CA ARG A 138 -9.30 -4.06 -4.52
C ARG A 138 -10.24 -4.79 -3.56
N ASP A 139 -11.04 -5.72 -4.08
CA ASP A 139 -12.04 -6.43 -3.29
C ASP A 139 -11.38 -7.33 -2.23
N LEU A 140 -10.33 -8.06 -2.61
CA LEU A 140 -9.55 -8.88 -1.67
C LEU A 140 -8.87 -8.03 -0.58
N LEU A 141 -8.26 -6.90 -0.95
CA LEU A 141 -7.64 -6.01 0.04
C LEU A 141 -8.67 -5.32 0.94
N ASP A 142 -9.85 -4.97 0.41
CA ASP A 142 -10.91 -4.37 1.22
C ASP A 142 -11.39 -5.36 2.29
N GLU A 143 -11.62 -6.63 1.94
CA GLU A 143 -12.03 -7.70 2.84
C GLU A 143 -10.94 -8.03 3.87
N HIS A 144 -9.73 -8.33 3.39
CA HIS A 144 -8.60 -8.67 4.22
C HIS A 144 -8.27 -7.59 5.27
N ILE A 145 -8.12 -6.34 4.84
CA ILE A 145 -7.78 -5.23 5.74
C ILE A 145 -8.89 -4.97 6.77
N GLU A 146 -10.17 -5.10 6.37
CA GLU A 146 -11.28 -4.94 7.31
C GLU A 146 -11.25 -6.02 8.39
N GLU A 147 -11.01 -7.26 8.01
CA GLU A 147 -10.91 -8.38 8.95
C GLU A 147 -9.68 -8.24 9.85
N GLU A 148 -8.53 -7.94 9.28
CA GLU A 148 -7.29 -7.72 10.02
C GLU A 148 -7.46 -6.61 11.07
N GLU A 149 -7.93 -5.42 10.67
CA GLU A 149 -8.14 -4.32 11.62
C GLU A 149 -9.12 -4.69 12.74
N ARG A 150 -10.16 -5.44 12.42
CA ARG A 150 -11.15 -5.93 13.38
C ARG A 150 -10.55 -6.90 14.39
N LEU A 151 -9.69 -7.81 13.94
CA LEU A 151 -9.10 -8.87 14.76
C LEU A 151 -7.90 -8.36 15.57
N ILE A 152 -6.94 -7.69 14.92
CA ILE A 152 -5.65 -7.44 15.56
C ILE A 152 -5.56 -6.11 16.30
N PHE A 153 -6.31 -5.06 15.92
CA PHE A 153 -6.20 -3.77 16.59
C PHE A 153 -6.60 -3.82 18.08
N PRO A 154 -7.68 -4.52 18.49
CA PRO A 154 -7.96 -4.71 19.92
C PRO A 154 -6.86 -5.47 20.64
N VAL A 155 -6.27 -6.48 20.00
CA VAL A 155 -5.18 -7.28 20.55
C VAL A 155 -3.93 -6.43 20.76
N ILE A 156 -3.53 -5.64 19.75
CA ILE A 156 -2.39 -4.71 19.86
C ILE A 156 -2.59 -3.76 21.04
N ARG A 157 -3.75 -3.12 21.13
CA ARG A 157 -4.03 -2.14 22.19
C ARG A 157 -3.99 -2.74 23.58
N ARG A 158 -4.37 -4.01 23.72
CA ARG A 158 -4.50 -4.68 25.00
C ARG A 158 -3.22 -5.36 25.47
N TYR A 159 -2.47 -5.98 24.55
CA TYR A 159 -1.42 -6.92 24.88
C TYR A 159 -0.01 -6.50 24.42
N VAL A 160 0.11 -5.65 23.39
CA VAL A 160 1.42 -5.27 22.85
C VAL A 160 1.97 -4.04 23.58
N GLY A 161 3.18 -4.15 24.10
CA GLY A 161 3.88 -3.03 24.71
C GLY A 161 4.42 -2.05 23.69
N VAL A 162 4.58 -0.76 24.07
CA VAL A 162 5.14 0.28 23.20
C VAL A 162 6.54 -0.08 22.68
N ALA A 163 7.36 -0.76 23.48
CA ALA A 163 8.71 -1.16 23.08
C ALA A 163 8.69 -2.21 21.96
N ASP A 164 7.79 -3.22 22.07
CA ASP A 164 7.62 -4.25 21.05
C ASP A 164 7.05 -3.64 19.75
N TRP A 165 6.05 -2.74 19.88
CA TRP A 165 5.50 -2.02 18.74
C TRP A 165 6.56 -1.18 18.00
N ASN A 166 7.43 -0.48 18.74
CA ASN A 166 8.53 0.27 18.13
C ASN A 166 9.51 -0.63 17.36
N THR A 167 9.67 -1.88 17.82
CA THR A 167 10.49 -2.88 17.10
C THR A 167 9.83 -3.26 15.78
N VAL A 168 8.52 -3.51 15.78
CA VAL A 168 7.72 -3.75 14.55
C VAL A 168 7.85 -2.58 13.58
N GLU A 169 7.58 -1.35 14.03
CA GLU A 169 7.69 -0.16 13.17
C GLU A 169 9.10 0.05 12.60
N THR A 170 10.12 -0.28 13.37
CA THR A 170 11.52 -0.18 12.91
C THR A 170 11.82 -1.20 11.83
N ALA A 171 11.29 -2.41 11.95
CA ALA A 171 11.44 -3.46 10.94
C ALA A 171 10.70 -3.10 9.63
N VAL A 172 9.45 -2.67 9.73
CA VAL A 172 8.62 -2.25 8.58
C VAL A 172 9.29 -1.15 7.76
N ARG A 173 10.00 -0.21 8.41
CA ARG A 173 10.71 0.87 7.70
C ARG A 173 11.94 0.39 6.92
N LYS A 174 12.46 -0.81 7.21
CA LYS A 174 13.58 -1.40 6.49
C LYS A 174 13.10 -2.13 5.25
N GLY A 175 13.64 -1.81 4.09
CA GLY A 175 13.35 -2.53 2.84
C GLY A 175 12.18 -1.97 2.01
N GLY A 176 11.36 -1.07 2.53
CA GLY A 176 10.31 -0.41 1.77
C GLY A 176 10.84 0.64 0.78
N ALA A 177 10.12 0.86 -0.31
CA ALA A 177 10.42 1.90 -1.30
C ALA A 177 10.03 3.30 -0.79
N LEU A 178 10.74 3.83 0.22
CA LEU A 178 10.41 5.10 0.91
C LEU A 178 10.12 6.27 -0.05
N ARG A 179 10.81 6.31 -1.21
CA ARG A 179 10.58 7.35 -2.24
C ARG A 179 9.20 7.29 -2.89
N PHE A 180 8.54 6.15 -2.78
CA PHE A 180 7.19 5.94 -3.27
C PHE A 180 6.19 5.96 -2.11
N GLU A 181 6.47 5.22 -1.04
CA GLU A 181 5.55 5.03 0.07
C GLU A 181 5.26 6.31 0.86
N LEU A 182 6.29 7.07 1.27
CA LEU A 182 6.07 8.22 2.13
C LEU A 182 5.19 9.32 1.50
N PRO A 183 5.43 9.78 0.24
CA PRO A 183 4.56 10.75 -0.38
C PRO A 183 3.15 10.19 -0.70
N ARG A 184 3.04 8.89 -0.92
CA ARG A 184 1.78 8.18 -1.14
C ARG A 184 0.95 8.16 0.15
N MET A 185 1.54 7.79 1.27
CA MET A 185 0.90 7.86 2.60
C MET A 185 0.49 9.29 2.95
N GLU A 186 1.37 10.30 2.71
CA GLU A 186 1.03 11.71 2.90
C GLU A 186 -0.22 12.13 2.11
N ARG A 187 -0.43 11.58 0.92
CA ARG A 187 -1.60 11.89 0.08
C ARG A 187 -2.91 11.44 0.71
N TYR A 188 -2.91 10.29 1.38
CA TYR A 188 -4.12 9.66 1.91
C TYR A 188 -4.28 9.81 3.43
N ALA A 189 -3.28 10.32 4.11
CA ALA A 189 -3.37 10.65 5.53
C ALA A 189 -4.33 11.84 5.75
N ARG A 190 -5.11 11.76 6.80
CA ARG A 190 -5.90 12.89 7.29
C ARG A 190 -4.97 13.95 7.89
N PRO A 191 -5.38 15.23 7.94
CA PRO A 191 -4.52 16.30 8.47
C PRO A 191 -4.00 16.01 9.89
N GLU A 192 -4.85 15.49 10.78
CA GLU A 192 -4.51 15.11 12.15
C GLU A 192 -3.52 13.96 12.22
N GLU A 193 -3.69 12.91 11.41
CA GLU A 193 -2.79 11.76 11.31
C GLU A 193 -1.41 12.20 10.79
N LEU A 194 -1.40 13.05 9.78
CA LEU A 194 -0.15 13.60 9.24
C LEU A 194 0.58 14.50 10.25
N ALA A 195 -0.16 15.25 11.06
CA ALA A 195 0.40 16.04 12.15
C ALA A 195 1.04 15.15 13.22
N GLU A 196 0.35 14.06 13.58
CA GLU A 196 0.85 13.05 14.53
C GLU A 196 2.10 12.35 14.01
N LEU A 197 2.09 11.84 12.78
CA LEU A 197 3.26 11.22 12.15
C LEU A 197 4.46 12.17 12.10
N LYS A 198 4.23 13.45 11.81
CA LYS A 198 5.28 14.48 11.82
C LYS A 198 5.79 14.80 13.22
N ALA A 199 4.95 14.70 14.24
CA ALA A 199 5.35 14.88 15.64
C ALA A 199 6.23 13.73 16.12
N VAL A 200 5.86 12.50 15.79
CA VAL A 200 6.63 11.28 16.17
C VAL A 200 7.96 11.19 15.43
N ALA A 201 7.97 11.38 14.12
CA ALA A 201 9.17 11.24 13.28
C ALA A 201 10.04 12.52 13.24
N GLY A 202 9.56 13.62 13.79
CA GLY A 202 10.30 14.87 13.91
C GLY A 202 10.62 15.56 12.57
N PRO A 203 11.67 16.44 12.56
CA PRO A 203 12.04 17.21 11.38
C PRO A 203 12.48 16.35 10.18
N ALA A 204 13.02 15.16 10.44
CA ALA A 204 13.51 14.25 9.40
C ALA A 204 12.41 13.89 8.39
N LEU A 205 11.21 13.57 8.85
CA LEU A 205 10.08 13.24 7.96
C LEU A 205 9.70 14.45 7.10
N ARG A 206 9.70 15.67 7.66
CA ARG A 206 9.38 16.89 6.90
C ARG A 206 10.37 17.13 5.76
N ILE A 207 11.67 16.94 6.03
CA ILE A 207 12.74 17.08 5.03
C ILE A 207 12.59 16.00 3.96
N MET A 208 12.41 14.74 4.35
CA MET A 208 12.20 13.64 3.39
C MET A 208 11.00 13.89 2.49
N LEU A 209 9.85 14.26 3.04
CA LEU A 209 8.67 14.57 2.25
C LEU A 209 8.91 15.75 1.30
N ALA A 210 9.60 16.81 1.74
CA ALA A 210 9.93 17.95 0.86
C ALA A 210 10.78 17.52 -0.35
N VAL A 211 11.73 16.63 -0.15
CA VAL A 211 12.63 16.11 -1.21
C VAL A 211 11.92 15.10 -2.12
N LEU A 212 11.09 14.21 -1.56
CA LEU A 212 10.52 13.08 -2.31
C LEU A 212 9.23 13.45 -3.06
N ARG A 213 8.45 14.37 -2.53
CA ARG A 213 7.14 14.79 -3.07
C ARG A 213 7.18 15.25 -4.54
N PRO A 214 8.13 16.05 -5.01
CA PRO A 214 8.16 16.48 -6.41
C PRO A 214 8.31 15.33 -7.40
N GLY A 215 9.13 14.34 -7.08
CA GLY A 215 9.31 13.14 -7.91
C GLY A 215 8.06 12.26 -7.95
N PHE A 216 7.42 12.06 -6.81
CA PHE A 216 6.17 11.32 -6.70
C PHE A 216 5.04 12.01 -7.48
N ARG A 217 4.82 13.32 -7.29
CA ARG A 217 3.81 14.09 -7.99
C ARG A 217 3.96 14.06 -9.51
N ARG A 218 5.21 14.14 -10.02
CA ARG A 218 5.46 14.00 -11.47
C ARG A 218 5.06 12.64 -12.01
N ARG A 219 5.38 11.57 -11.28
CA ARG A 219 4.97 10.20 -11.65
C ARG A 219 3.47 10.08 -11.63
N GLU A 220 2.84 10.54 -10.58
CA GLU A 220 1.40 10.53 -10.40
C GLU A 220 0.67 11.29 -11.52
N ALA A 221 1.12 12.50 -11.85
CA ALA A 221 0.58 13.29 -12.95
C ALA A 221 0.77 12.61 -14.32
N THR A 222 1.76 11.74 -14.49
CA THR A 222 1.93 10.95 -15.72
C THR A 222 0.97 9.77 -15.76
N VAL A 223 0.75 9.09 -14.64
CA VAL A 223 -0.12 7.90 -14.54
C VAL A 223 -1.59 8.31 -14.55
N PHE A 224 -1.97 9.19 -13.63
CA PHE A 224 -3.36 9.61 -13.43
C PHE A 224 -3.63 10.91 -14.19
N VAL A 225 -4.11 10.75 -15.40
CA VAL A 225 -4.55 11.89 -16.20
C VAL A 225 -5.89 12.38 -15.69
N GLY A 226 -5.98 13.66 -15.42
CA GLY A 226 -7.24 14.36 -15.18
C GLY A 226 -8.09 14.45 -16.40
#